data_e6620a5fee32ddc0caf5137629579916
#
_entry.id   e6620a5fee32ddc0caf5137629579916
#
_cell.length_a   1.000
_cell.length_b   1.000
_cell.length_c   1.000
_cell.angle_alpha   90.00
_cell.angle_beta   90.00
_cell.angle_gamma   90.00
#
_symmetry.space_group_name_H-M   'P 1'
#
loop_
_entity.id
_entity.type
_entity.pdbx_description
1 polymer ?
#
loop_
_entity_poly.entity_id
_entity_poly.type
_entity_poly.pdbx_seq_one_letter_code
_entity_poly.pdbx_strand_id
1 'polypeptide(L)'
;MRPLRDLPQSFRSEQQELDEAGINDWQQLRDLDDAQLSRLARSGRASPRNLKRLRAIAGLVSDLNLDPPDAALLMHAGIASRAALAATTPERVVQQTGRLERSLGTGRPAVVDLATARRWIESARQPGN
;
A
#
# COMPACT_ATOMS: atom_id res chain seq x y z
N MET A 1 15.72 -5.44 -4.51
CA MET A 1 14.31 -5.51 -4.93
C MET A 1 13.56 -6.45 -4.01
N ARG A 2 12.40 -6.03 -3.55
CA ARG A 2 11.60 -6.82 -2.62
C ARG A 2 10.59 -7.66 -3.39
N PRO A 3 10.56 -8.99 -3.18
CA PRO A 3 9.57 -9.82 -3.84
C PRO A 3 8.15 -9.51 -3.39
N LEU A 4 7.18 -9.74 -4.27
CA LEU A 4 5.76 -9.59 -3.95
C LEU A 4 5.33 -10.70 -2.99
N ARG A 5 5.32 -10.38 -1.71
CA ARG A 5 4.90 -11.29 -0.63
C ARG A 5 4.06 -10.54 0.37
N ASP A 6 3.39 -11.27 1.23
CA ASP A 6 2.59 -10.73 2.34
C ASP A 6 1.44 -9.85 1.88
N LEU A 7 0.91 -10.13 0.68
CA LEU A 7 -0.30 -9.48 0.20
C LEU A 7 -1.51 -9.92 1.02
N PRO A 8 -2.41 -8.98 1.37
CA PRO A 8 -3.68 -9.37 1.99
C PRO A 8 -4.44 -10.38 1.14
N GLN A 9 -5.15 -11.31 1.78
CA GLN A 9 -5.91 -12.35 1.08
C GLN A 9 -6.94 -11.78 0.11
N SER A 10 -7.45 -10.59 0.38
CA SER A 10 -8.40 -9.91 -0.52
C SER A 10 -7.82 -9.63 -1.91
N PHE A 11 -6.50 -9.69 -2.07
CA PHE A 11 -5.82 -9.46 -3.34
C PHE A 11 -5.28 -10.74 -4.00
N ARG A 12 -5.77 -11.90 -3.60
CA ARG A 12 -5.27 -13.18 -4.13
C ARG A 12 -5.43 -13.29 -5.65
N SER A 13 -6.59 -12.87 -6.19
CA SER A 13 -6.83 -12.92 -7.63
C SER A 13 -5.89 -12.00 -8.39
N GLU A 14 -5.67 -10.82 -7.86
CA GLU A 14 -4.74 -9.85 -8.44
C GLU A 14 -3.31 -10.37 -8.41
N GLN A 15 -2.91 -11.00 -7.32
CA GLN A 15 -1.58 -11.58 -7.20
C GLN A 15 -1.34 -12.63 -8.28
N GLN A 16 -2.34 -13.48 -8.53
CA GLN A 16 -2.24 -14.52 -9.55
C GLN A 16 -2.04 -13.91 -10.94
N GLU A 17 -2.80 -12.87 -11.28
CA GLU A 17 -2.64 -12.19 -12.57
C GLU A 17 -1.27 -11.52 -12.70
N LEU A 18 -0.78 -10.91 -11.63
CA LEU A 18 0.54 -10.29 -11.60
C LEU A 18 1.64 -11.34 -11.81
N ASP A 19 1.54 -12.48 -11.14
CA ASP A 19 2.49 -13.58 -11.29
C ASP A 19 2.55 -14.07 -12.72
N GLU A 20 1.39 -14.28 -13.34
CA GLU A 20 1.29 -14.72 -14.74
C GLU A 20 1.87 -13.70 -15.72
N ALA A 21 1.81 -12.41 -15.38
CA ALA A 21 2.36 -11.34 -16.20
C ALA A 21 3.84 -11.08 -15.96
N GLY A 22 4.48 -11.83 -15.04
CA GLY A 22 5.89 -11.66 -14.73
C GLY A 22 6.20 -10.51 -13.78
N ILE A 23 5.20 -10.00 -13.07
CA ILE A 23 5.37 -8.95 -12.06
C ILE A 23 5.69 -9.62 -10.74
N ASN A 24 6.96 -9.64 -10.35
CA ASN A 24 7.44 -10.46 -9.25
C ASN A 24 7.92 -9.68 -8.03
N ASP A 25 8.06 -8.35 -8.15
CA ASP A 25 8.51 -7.53 -7.02
C ASP A 25 7.69 -6.24 -6.93
N TRP A 26 7.81 -5.60 -5.77
CA TRP A 26 7.05 -4.38 -5.47
C TRP A 26 7.40 -3.24 -6.41
N GLN A 27 8.65 -3.13 -6.82
CA GLN A 27 9.09 -2.07 -7.70
C GLN A 27 8.47 -2.19 -9.10
N GLN A 28 8.40 -3.41 -9.63
CA GLN A 28 7.73 -3.66 -10.92
C GLN A 28 6.25 -3.27 -10.85
N LEU A 29 5.58 -3.61 -9.75
CA LEU A 29 4.18 -3.26 -9.55
C LEU A 29 3.99 -1.73 -9.45
N ARG A 30 4.87 -1.04 -8.70
CA ARG A 30 4.83 0.41 -8.59
C ARG A 30 4.92 1.09 -9.95
N ASP A 31 5.75 0.55 -10.84
CA ASP A 31 6.08 1.17 -12.13
C ASP A 31 5.05 0.87 -13.23
N LEU A 32 4.01 0.09 -12.95
CA LEU A 32 2.95 -0.16 -13.92
C LEU A 32 2.13 1.11 -14.18
N ASP A 33 1.86 1.38 -15.46
CA ASP A 33 0.99 2.49 -15.83
C ASP A 33 -0.48 2.05 -15.90
N ASP A 34 -1.38 3.00 -16.11
CA ASP A 34 -2.82 2.72 -16.14
C ASP A 34 -3.21 1.78 -17.27
N ALA A 35 -2.55 1.88 -18.44
CA ALA A 35 -2.81 0.99 -19.56
C ALA A 35 -2.42 -0.45 -19.25
N GLN A 36 -1.29 -0.64 -18.54
CA GLN A 36 -0.85 -1.97 -18.11
C GLN A 36 -1.81 -2.56 -17.09
N LEU A 37 -2.29 -1.76 -16.14
CA LEU A 37 -3.29 -2.22 -15.18
C LEU A 37 -4.59 -2.63 -15.88
N SER A 38 -5.03 -1.85 -16.87
CA SER A 38 -6.23 -2.18 -17.65
C SER A 38 -6.08 -3.51 -18.38
N ARG A 39 -4.92 -3.78 -18.93
CA ARG A 39 -4.65 -5.06 -19.60
C ARG A 39 -4.71 -6.23 -18.64
N LEU A 40 -4.15 -6.07 -17.44
CA LEU A 40 -4.23 -7.11 -16.40
C LEU A 40 -5.66 -7.40 -15.97
N ALA A 41 -6.52 -6.39 -15.98
CA ALA A 41 -7.92 -6.52 -15.58
C ALA A 41 -8.80 -7.13 -16.67
N ARG A 42 -8.33 -7.29 -17.91
CA ARG A 42 -9.15 -7.77 -19.03
C ARG A 42 -9.69 -9.19 -18.85
N SER A 43 -8.97 -10.01 -18.12
CA SER A 43 -9.40 -11.38 -17.87
C SER A 43 -10.69 -11.46 -17.03
N GLY A 44 -11.02 -10.38 -16.31
CA GLY A 44 -12.11 -10.35 -15.36
C GLY A 44 -11.79 -10.97 -14.00
N ARG A 45 -10.62 -11.60 -13.86
CA ARG A 45 -10.20 -12.20 -12.59
C ARG A 45 -9.59 -11.17 -11.64
N ALA A 46 -8.98 -10.12 -12.17
CA ALA A 46 -8.40 -9.05 -11.39
C ALA A 46 -9.24 -7.78 -11.52
N SER A 47 -9.56 -7.17 -10.38
CA SER A 47 -10.31 -5.92 -10.33
C SER A 47 -9.40 -4.72 -10.65
N PRO A 48 -9.79 -3.81 -11.56
CA PRO A 48 -9.02 -2.58 -11.78
C PRO A 48 -8.81 -1.78 -10.51
N ARG A 49 -9.84 -1.71 -9.66
CA ARG A 49 -9.77 -1.01 -8.38
C ARG A 49 -8.71 -1.63 -7.46
N ASN A 50 -8.70 -2.94 -7.34
CA ASN A 50 -7.74 -3.65 -6.50
C ASN A 50 -6.31 -3.54 -7.04
N LEU A 51 -6.14 -3.58 -8.37
CA LEU A 51 -4.83 -3.39 -8.99
C LEU A 51 -4.28 -2.00 -8.69
N LYS A 52 -5.11 -0.96 -8.72
CA LYS A 52 -4.70 0.40 -8.36
C LYS A 52 -4.32 0.50 -6.88
N ARG A 53 -5.07 -0.17 -6.02
CA ARG A 53 -4.77 -0.23 -4.59
C ARG A 53 -3.43 -0.92 -4.34
N LEU A 54 -3.17 -2.04 -5.02
CA LEU A 54 -1.89 -2.73 -4.91
C LEU A 54 -0.74 -1.88 -5.43
N ARG A 55 -0.94 -1.14 -6.52
CA ARG A 55 0.08 -0.23 -7.03
C ARG A 55 0.39 0.86 -6.00
N ALA A 56 -0.62 1.39 -5.31
CA ALA A 56 -0.43 2.36 -4.24
C ALA A 56 0.38 1.78 -3.09
N ILE A 57 0.05 0.55 -2.67
CA ILE A 57 0.82 -0.17 -1.64
C ILE A 57 2.27 -0.31 -2.10
N ALA A 58 2.48 -0.69 -3.37
CA ALA A 58 3.81 -0.87 -3.94
C ALA A 58 4.62 0.42 -3.88
N GLY A 59 4.00 1.56 -4.14
CA GLY A 59 4.65 2.86 -4.01
C GLY A 59 5.14 3.12 -2.58
N LEU A 60 4.31 2.85 -1.60
CA LEU A 60 4.68 3.03 -0.19
C LEU A 60 5.80 2.06 0.22
N VAL A 61 5.71 0.81 -0.18
CA VAL A 61 6.75 -0.19 0.12
C VAL A 61 8.09 0.19 -0.52
N SER A 62 8.05 0.55 -1.81
CA SER A 62 9.27 0.82 -2.57
C SER A 62 9.90 2.16 -2.22
N ASP A 63 9.09 3.21 -2.09
CA ASP A 63 9.59 4.57 -1.90
C ASP A 63 9.97 4.87 -0.44
N LEU A 64 9.30 4.22 0.51
CA LEU A 64 9.49 4.49 1.94
C LEU A 64 10.06 3.29 2.70
N ASN A 65 10.32 2.19 2.00
CA ASN A 65 10.81 0.96 2.60
C ASN A 65 9.93 0.46 3.76
N LEU A 66 8.61 0.63 3.60
CA LEU A 66 7.63 0.13 4.57
C LEU A 66 7.40 -1.36 4.39
N ASP A 67 7.06 -2.03 5.48
CA ASP A 67 6.60 -3.41 5.40
C ASP A 67 5.22 -3.46 4.72
N PRO A 68 4.94 -4.50 3.91
CA PRO A 68 3.67 -4.57 3.18
C PRO A 68 2.41 -4.43 4.06
N PRO A 69 2.32 -5.02 5.27
CA PRO A 69 1.15 -4.80 6.11
C PRO A 69 0.96 -3.35 6.53
N ASP A 70 2.05 -2.64 6.82
CA ASP A 70 2.00 -1.22 7.20
C ASP A 70 1.55 -0.36 6.02
N ALA A 71 2.10 -0.63 4.83
CA ALA A 71 1.72 0.07 3.62
C ALA A 71 0.24 -0.17 3.28
N ALA A 72 -0.24 -1.40 3.43
CA ALA A 72 -1.64 -1.74 3.21
C ALA A 72 -2.55 -1.00 4.19
N LEU A 73 -2.16 -0.94 5.46
CA LEU A 73 -2.91 -0.22 6.48
C LEU A 73 -3.05 1.27 6.12
N LEU A 74 -1.96 1.91 5.73
CA LEU A 74 -1.97 3.31 5.31
C LEU A 74 -2.87 3.51 4.10
N MET A 75 -2.73 2.66 3.08
CA MET A 75 -3.55 2.76 1.87
C MET A 75 -5.03 2.66 2.19
N HIS A 76 -5.44 1.67 2.98
CA HIS A 76 -6.84 1.49 3.35
C HIS A 76 -7.36 2.61 4.26
N ALA A 77 -6.48 3.28 5.00
CA ALA A 77 -6.83 4.43 5.82
C ALA A 77 -6.93 5.74 5.02
N GLY A 78 -6.68 5.68 3.71
CA GLY A 78 -6.77 6.84 2.83
C GLY A 78 -5.46 7.57 2.60
N ILE A 79 -4.35 7.05 3.10
CA ILE A 79 -3.01 7.63 2.91
C ILE A 79 -2.26 6.75 1.92
N ALA A 80 -2.54 6.98 0.63
CA ALA A 80 -2.21 6.02 -0.42
C ALA A 80 -0.96 6.38 -1.23
N SER A 81 -0.20 7.37 -0.81
CA SER A 81 1.01 7.77 -1.54
C SER A 81 2.01 8.44 -0.61
N ARG A 82 3.26 8.50 -1.07
CA ARG A 82 4.32 9.26 -0.39
C ARG A 82 3.90 10.72 -0.20
N ALA A 83 3.34 11.34 -1.24
CA ALA A 83 2.91 12.74 -1.19
C ALA A 83 1.81 12.94 -0.14
N ALA A 84 0.83 12.04 -0.08
CA ALA A 84 -0.25 12.11 0.90
C ALA A 84 0.30 11.99 2.32
N LEU A 85 1.25 11.07 2.53
CA LEU A 85 1.88 10.91 3.85
C LEU A 85 2.70 12.15 4.24
N ALA A 86 3.44 12.73 3.29
CA ALA A 86 4.23 13.94 3.54
C ALA A 86 3.35 15.14 3.91
N ALA A 87 2.11 15.16 3.45
CA ALA A 87 1.18 16.27 3.65
C ALA A 87 0.30 16.14 4.91
N THR A 88 0.36 15.02 5.60
CA THR A 88 -0.46 14.77 6.80
C THR A 88 0.34 15.00 8.09
N THR A 89 -0.29 14.78 9.23
CA THR A 89 0.34 14.92 10.55
C THR A 89 0.38 13.58 11.26
N PRO A 90 1.32 13.38 12.23
CA PRO A 90 1.36 12.13 13.00
C PRO A 90 0.05 11.81 13.69
N GLU A 91 -0.61 12.82 14.25
CA GLU A 91 -1.89 12.66 14.95
C GLU A 91 -2.97 12.15 14.01
N ARG A 92 -3.00 12.66 12.77
CA ARG A 92 -3.95 12.20 11.76
C ARG A 92 -3.67 10.77 11.33
N VAL A 93 -2.41 10.40 11.17
CA VAL A 93 -2.05 9.03 10.81
C VAL A 93 -2.55 8.06 11.88
N VAL A 94 -2.27 8.36 13.15
CA VAL A 94 -2.73 7.52 14.27
C VAL A 94 -4.26 7.44 14.29
N GLN A 95 -4.94 8.56 14.11
CA GLN A 95 -6.40 8.64 14.12
C GLN A 95 -7.02 7.82 12.98
N GLN A 96 -6.54 8.00 11.75
CA GLN A 96 -7.10 7.34 10.57
C GLN A 96 -6.84 5.83 10.59
N THR A 97 -5.65 5.40 10.97
CA THR A 97 -5.34 3.96 11.07
C THR A 97 -6.10 3.31 12.23
N GLY A 98 -6.25 4.03 13.34
CA GLY A 98 -7.03 3.55 14.47
C GLY A 98 -8.50 3.37 14.16
N ARG A 99 -9.09 4.28 13.39
CA ARG A 99 -10.47 4.14 12.92
C ARG A 99 -10.66 2.91 12.06
N LEU A 100 -9.72 2.67 11.16
CA LEU A 100 -9.78 1.52 10.27
C LEU A 100 -9.74 0.22 11.08
N GLU A 101 -8.83 0.10 12.02
CA GLU A 101 -8.73 -1.09 12.86
C GLU A 101 -9.99 -1.34 13.67
N ARG A 102 -10.59 -0.29 14.23
CA ARG A 102 -11.85 -0.40 14.96
C ARG A 102 -13.00 -0.84 14.07
N SER A 103 -13.06 -0.29 12.84
CA SER A 103 -14.13 -0.66 11.90
C SER A 103 -14.01 -2.10 11.42
N LEU A 104 -12.80 -2.64 11.37
CA LEU A 104 -12.56 -4.03 11.00
C LEU A 104 -12.83 -5.01 12.14
N GLY A 105 -13.00 -4.51 13.37
CA GLY A 105 -13.33 -5.34 14.52
C GLY A 105 -12.26 -6.36 14.86
N THR A 106 -11.00 -6.08 14.58
CA THR A 106 -9.90 -7.03 14.79
C THR A 106 -9.56 -7.25 16.26
N GLY A 107 -10.02 -6.37 17.15
CA GLY A 107 -9.68 -6.44 18.57
C GLY A 107 -8.22 -6.14 18.88
N ARG A 108 -7.43 -5.76 17.89
CA ARG A 108 -6.03 -5.43 18.09
C ARG A 108 -5.87 -4.02 18.67
N PRO A 109 -4.90 -3.80 19.56
CA PRO A 109 -4.54 -2.45 19.95
C PRO A 109 -4.03 -1.68 18.72
N ALA A 110 -4.12 -0.36 18.75
CA ALA A 110 -3.62 0.47 17.65
C ALA A 110 -2.14 0.15 17.40
N VAL A 111 -1.84 -0.29 16.18
CA VAL A 111 -0.49 -0.73 15.80
C VAL A 111 0.42 0.47 15.55
N VAL A 112 -0.15 1.62 15.18
CA VAL A 112 0.61 2.80 14.80
C VAL A 112 0.55 3.82 15.94
N ASP A 113 1.69 4.07 16.56
CA ASP A 113 1.83 5.13 17.56
C ASP A 113 2.38 6.42 16.92
N LEU A 114 2.42 7.50 17.72
CA LEU A 114 2.90 8.79 17.24
C LEU A 114 4.35 8.75 16.77
N ALA A 115 5.20 8.01 17.45
CA ALA A 115 6.62 7.90 17.08
C ALA A 115 6.78 7.23 15.73
N THR A 116 6.03 6.15 15.48
CA THR A 116 6.03 5.43 14.21
C THR A 116 5.51 6.33 13.09
N ALA A 117 4.37 7.01 13.32
CA ALA A 117 3.77 7.91 12.34
C ALA A 117 4.73 9.05 11.99
N ARG A 118 5.41 9.59 12.98
CA ARG A 118 6.39 10.68 12.77
C ARG A 118 7.54 10.22 11.89
N ARG A 119 8.07 9.01 12.14
CA ARG A 119 9.15 8.45 11.32
C ARG A 119 8.74 8.27 9.86
N TRP A 120 7.53 7.78 9.64
CA TRP A 120 7.01 7.58 8.28
C TRP A 120 6.87 8.91 7.55
N ILE A 121 6.33 9.92 8.22
CA ILE A 121 6.15 11.25 7.62
C ILE A 121 7.51 11.88 7.31
N GLU A 122 8.47 11.77 8.20
CA GLU A 122 9.82 12.29 7.98
C GLU A 122 10.46 11.63 6.75
N SER A 123 10.32 10.30 6.62
CA SER A 123 10.81 9.58 5.44
C SER A 123 10.13 10.07 4.17
N ALA A 124 8.83 10.33 4.22
CA ALA A 124 8.07 10.80 3.07
C ALA A 124 8.47 12.22 2.65
N ARG A 125 8.94 13.03 3.57
CA ARG A 125 9.34 14.42 3.31
C ARG A 125 10.77 14.57 2.84
N GLN A 126 11.59 13.53 2.97
CA GLN A 126 12.98 13.61 2.51
C GLN A 126 13.03 13.68 0.99
N PRO A 127 13.98 14.46 0.43
CA PRO A 127 14.14 14.52 -1.03
C PRO A 127 14.48 13.14 -1.57
N GLY A 128 13.91 12.85 -2.73
CA GLY A 128 13.84 11.52 -3.30
C GLY A 128 15.13 10.73 -3.37
N ASN A 129 15.04 9.53 -2.92
CA ASN A 129 16.03 8.50 -3.16
C ASN A 129 15.56 7.59 -4.27
#